data_96d004480742ba491ba826da0662572d
#
_entry.id   96d004480742ba491ba826da0662572d
#
_cell.length_a   1.000
_cell.length_b   1.000
_cell.length_c   1.000
_cell.angle_alpha   90.00
_cell.angle_beta   90.00
_cell.angle_gamma   90.00
#
_symmetry.space_group_name_H-M   'P 1'
#
loop_
_entity.id
_entity.type
_entity.pdbx_description
1 polymer ?
#
loop_
_entity_poly.entity_id
_entity_poly.type
_entity_poly.pdbx_seq_one_letter_code
_entity_poly.pdbx_strand_id
1 'polypeptide(L)'
;MWIGWNHENKACYRSLSAEIKKAAAEKLKEERFLIKEYIKIQPLFLSSLEPIPMDKTALPIIMAMLEAGIEAGVGPMAAVAGALAESLGKSLLNKFGLSEVLVENGGDLWLCIKKPITLGVYA
;
A
#
# COMPACT_ATOMS: atom_id res chain seq x y z
N MET A 1 -8.38 2.21 7.57
CA MET A 1 -6.98 2.57 7.26
C MET A 1 -6.53 3.71 8.16
N TRP A 2 -5.34 3.59 8.70
CA TRP A 2 -4.75 4.64 9.52
C TRP A 2 -3.40 5.06 8.91
N ILE A 3 -3.08 6.35 8.94
CA ILE A 3 -1.85 6.91 8.41
C ILE A 3 -1.22 7.83 9.43
N GLY A 4 0.02 7.53 9.80
CA GLY A 4 0.87 8.39 10.61
C GLY A 4 2.01 8.98 9.78
N TRP A 5 2.42 10.19 10.07
CA TRP A 5 3.52 10.84 9.36
C TRP A 5 4.32 11.75 10.29
N ASN A 6 5.56 12.01 9.90
CA ASN A 6 6.44 12.89 10.62
C ASN A 6 7.27 13.76 9.67
N HIS A 7 7.51 14.98 10.10
CA HIS A 7 8.40 15.95 9.51
C HIS A 7 9.50 16.27 10.52
N GLU A 8 10.75 16.30 10.11
CA GLU A 8 11.85 16.84 10.90
C GLU A 8 12.13 16.14 12.25
N ASN A 9 12.16 14.82 12.30
CA ASN A 9 12.55 14.05 13.49
C ASN A 9 11.76 14.35 14.79
N LYS A 10 10.52 14.78 14.69
CA LYS A 10 9.66 14.94 15.87
C LYS A 10 9.29 13.58 16.46
N ALA A 11 9.21 13.52 17.79
CA ALA A 11 9.07 12.25 18.53
C ALA A 11 7.69 11.56 18.41
N CYS A 12 6.72 12.15 17.75
CA CYS A 12 5.38 11.57 17.58
C CYS A 12 4.82 11.78 16.17
N TYR A 13 4.09 10.78 15.68
CA TYR A 13 3.36 10.88 14.44
C TYR A 13 2.13 11.75 14.60
N ARG A 14 1.94 12.70 13.69
CA ARG A 14 0.77 13.58 13.70
C ARG A 14 -0.40 12.91 12.96
N SER A 15 -1.61 13.20 13.42
CA SER A 15 -2.81 12.90 12.67
C SER A 15 -2.86 13.70 11.36
N LEU A 16 -3.53 13.14 10.36
CA LEU A 16 -3.57 13.70 9.01
C LEU A 16 -4.11 15.13 8.96
N SER A 17 -3.39 16.00 8.23
CA SER A 17 -3.98 17.25 7.75
C SER A 17 -5.06 16.95 6.69
N ALA A 18 -5.97 17.92 6.45
CA ALA A 18 -7.01 17.76 5.43
C ALA A 18 -6.45 17.52 4.04
N GLU A 19 -5.32 18.15 3.69
CA GLU A 19 -4.64 17.97 2.40
C GLU A 19 -4.09 16.56 2.22
N ILE A 20 -3.46 15.99 3.25
CA ILE A 20 -2.94 14.62 3.22
C ILE A 20 -4.08 13.61 3.13
N LYS A 21 -5.16 13.80 3.88
CA LYS A 21 -6.37 12.96 3.77
C LYS A 21 -6.94 12.95 2.36
N LYS A 22 -7.06 14.12 1.74
CA LYS A 22 -7.57 14.26 0.37
C LYS A 22 -6.66 13.54 -0.63
N ALA A 23 -5.36 13.78 -0.56
CA ALA A 23 -4.38 13.13 -1.42
C ALA A 23 -4.38 11.60 -1.24
N ALA A 24 -4.48 11.12 0.00
CA ALA A 24 -4.57 9.70 0.30
C ALA A 24 -5.84 9.07 -0.30
N ALA A 25 -6.99 9.70 -0.14
CA ALA A 25 -8.25 9.22 -0.70
C ALA A 25 -8.22 9.18 -2.24
N GLU A 26 -7.67 10.20 -2.88
CA GLU A 26 -7.52 10.25 -4.34
C GLU A 26 -6.58 9.15 -4.84
N LYS A 27 -5.44 8.94 -4.19
CA LYS A 27 -4.49 7.89 -4.56
C LYS A 27 -5.08 6.49 -4.41
N LEU A 28 -5.77 6.21 -3.32
CA LEU A 28 -6.46 4.93 -3.12
C LEU A 28 -7.53 4.68 -4.18
N LYS A 29 -8.32 5.70 -4.50
CA LYS A 29 -9.35 5.60 -5.54
C LYS A 29 -8.75 5.28 -6.89
N GLU A 30 -7.64 5.93 -7.24
CA GLU A 30 -6.88 5.67 -8.46
C GLU A 30 -6.38 4.22 -8.51
N GLU A 31 -5.67 3.76 -7.46
CA GLU A 31 -5.10 2.41 -7.41
C GLU A 31 -6.20 1.34 -7.46
N ARG A 32 -7.29 1.53 -6.74
CA ARG A 32 -8.44 0.61 -6.80
C ARG A 32 -9.08 0.55 -8.19
N PHE A 33 -9.16 1.69 -8.87
CA PHE A 33 -9.63 1.73 -10.26
C PHE A 33 -8.71 0.92 -11.18
N LEU A 34 -7.39 1.11 -11.08
CA LEU A 34 -6.41 0.38 -11.89
C LEU A 34 -6.50 -1.14 -11.66
N ILE A 35 -6.64 -1.57 -10.41
CA ILE A 35 -6.83 -2.99 -10.08
C ILE A 35 -8.11 -3.53 -10.72
N LYS A 36 -9.22 -2.81 -10.63
CA LYS A 36 -10.50 -3.23 -11.24
C LYS A 36 -10.41 -3.34 -12.77
N GLU A 37 -9.73 -2.39 -13.40
CA GLU A 37 -9.52 -2.45 -14.86
C GLU A 37 -8.65 -3.64 -15.26
N TYR A 38 -7.61 -3.94 -14.49
CA TYR A 38 -6.78 -5.12 -14.77
C TYR A 38 -7.55 -6.44 -14.60
N ILE A 39 -8.42 -6.53 -13.61
CA ILE A 39 -9.28 -7.71 -13.39
C ILE A 39 -10.17 -7.98 -14.61
N LYS A 40 -10.62 -6.96 -15.32
CA LYS A 40 -11.42 -7.12 -16.55
C LYS A 40 -10.61 -7.81 -17.66
N ILE A 41 -9.31 -7.53 -17.73
CA ILE A 41 -8.40 -8.12 -18.72
C ILE A 41 -7.96 -9.52 -18.28
N GLN A 42 -7.68 -9.69 -16.99
CA GLN A 42 -7.20 -10.92 -16.38
C GLN A 42 -8.08 -11.33 -15.20
N PRO A 43 -9.22 -11.98 -15.42
CA PRO A 43 -10.16 -12.34 -14.34
C PRO A 43 -9.57 -13.23 -13.26
N LEU A 44 -8.59 -14.08 -13.57
CA LEU A 44 -7.90 -14.92 -12.59
C LEU A 44 -7.15 -14.11 -11.54
N PHE A 45 -6.79 -12.88 -11.85
CA PHE A 45 -6.18 -11.97 -10.87
C PHE A 45 -7.05 -11.78 -9.62
N LEU A 46 -8.38 -11.75 -9.81
CA LEU A 46 -9.33 -11.64 -8.68
C LEU A 46 -9.51 -12.97 -7.95
N SER A 47 -9.64 -14.05 -8.68
CA SER A 47 -10.19 -15.32 -8.13
C SER A 47 -9.15 -16.37 -7.79
N SER A 48 -7.92 -16.27 -8.32
CA SER A 48 -6.89 -17.27 -8.07
C SER A 48 -6.42 -17.26 -6.63
N LEU A 49 -6.33 -18.43 -6.02
CA LEU A 49 -5.71 -18.68 -4.72
C LEU A 49 -4.22 -19.04 -4.85
N GLU A 50 -3.78 -19.30 -6.08
CA GLU A 50 -2.40 -19.65 -6.41
C GLU A 50 -1.72 -18.51 -7.16
N PRO A 51 -0.36 -18.46 -7.17
CA PRO A 51 0.38 -17.45 -7.90
C PRO A 51 0.00 -17.41 -9.38
N ILE A 52 -0.05 -16.20 -9.91
CA ILE A 52 -0.22 -15.95 -11.35
C ILE A 52 1.14 -15.50 -11.89
N PRO A 53 1.54 -15.92 -13.13
CA PRO A 53 2.78 -15.48 -13.73
C PRO A 53 2.92 -13.96 -13.81
N MET A 54 4.15 -13.48 -13.65
CA MET A 54 4.46 -12.04 -13.73
C MET A 54 4.07 -11.46 -15.10
N ASP A 55 3.37 -10.36 -15.07
CA ASP A 55 3.09 -9.51 -16.23
C ASP A 55 3.97 -8.25 -16.16
N LYS A 56 5.07 -8.25 -16.91
CA LYS A 56 6.02 -7.15 -16.94
C LYS A 56 5.49 -5.89 -17.65
N THR A 57 4.35 -5.98 -18.30
CA THR A 57 3.68 -4.86 -18.97
C THR A 57 2.63 -4.19 -18.10
N ALA A 58 2.31 -4.79 -16.96
CA ALA A 58 1.32 -4.27 -16.02
C ALA A 58 1.83 -3.03 -15.28
N LEU A 59 0.89 -2.27 -14.75
CA LEU A 59 1.17 -1.10 -13.91
C LEU A 59 1.83 -1.50 -12.58
N PRO A 60 2.58 -0.58 -11.93
CA PRO A 60 3.35 -0.90 -10.72
C PRO A 60 2.57 -1.59 -9.61
N ILE A 61 1.34 -1.17 -9.34
CA ILE A 61 0.51 -1.79 -8.29
C ILE A 61 0.20 -3.25 -8.62
N ILE A 62 -0.08 -3.56 -9.88
CA ILE A 62 -0.36 -4.92 -10.34
C ILE A 62 0.90 -5.78 -10.24
N MET A 63 2.04 -5.27 -10.70
CA MET A 63 3.32 -5.98 -10.60
C MET A 63 3.67 -6.30 -9.15
N ALA A 64 3.49 -5.34 -8.25
CA ALA A 64 3.75 -5.55 -6.82
C ALA A 64 2.88 -6.67 -6.22
N MET A 65 1.60 -6.72 -6.60
CA MET A 65 0.69 -7.78 -6.14
C MET A 65 1.04 -9.15 -6.73
N LEU A 66 1.43 -9.19 -8.00
CA LEU A 66 1.87 -10.44 -8.65
C LEU A 66 3.15 -10.97 -8.01
N GLU A 67 4.14 -10.10 -7.80
CA GLU A 67 5.41 -10.45 -7.17
C GLU A 67 5.21 -10.98 -5.75
N ALA A 68 4.45 -10.27 -4.92
CA ALA A 68 4.13 -10.71 -3.57
C ALA A 68 3.39 -12.06 -3.54
N GLY A 69 2.46 -12.28 -4.47
CA GLY A 69 1.77 -13.56 -4.61
C GLY A 69 2.73 -14.70 -4.97
N ILE A 70 3.65 -14.46 -5.91
CA ILE A 70 4.66 -15.43 -6.32
C ILE A 70 5.59 -15.78 -5.15
N GLU A 71 6.08 -14.76 -4.43
CA GLU A 71 6.98 -14.96 -3.29
C GLU A 71 6.31 -15.73 -2.13
N ALA A 72 5.06 -15.44 -1.86
CA ALA A 72 4.31 -16.06 -0.77
C ALA A 72 3.61 -17.38 -1.16
N GLY A 73 3.57 -17.73 -2.43
CA GLY A 73 2.88 -18.93 -2.92
C GLY A 73 1.35 -18.82 -2.86
N VAL A 74 0.80 -17.62 -3.01
CA VAL A 74 -0.65 -17.34 -2.94
C VAL A 74 -1.12 -16.52 -4.13
N GLY A 75 -2.43 -16.37 -4.28
CA GLY A 75 -3.01 -15.52 -5.31
C GLY A 75 -2.73 -14.03 -5.05
N PRO A 76 -2.71 -13.20 -6.11
CA PRO A 76 -2.30 -11.79 -6.00
C PRO A 76 -3.22 -10.94 -5.13
N MET A 77 -4.50 -11.28 -5.02
CA MET A 77 -5.44 -10.52 -4.17
C MET A 77 -5.14 -10.63 -2.67
N ALA A 78 -4.41 -11.68 -2.24
CA ALA A 78 -3.95 -11.78 -0.85
C ALA A 78 -2.99 -10.64 -0.46
N ALA A 79 -2.33 -10.02 -1.42
CA ALA A 79 -1.39 -8.92 -1.20
C ALA A 79 -2.02 -7.52 -1.35
N VAL A 80 -3.31 -7.40 -1.65
CA VAL A 80 -3.93 -6.12 -2.03
C VAL A 80 -3.80 -5.05 -0.93
N ALA A 81 -4.03 -5.41 0.32
CA ALA A 81 -3.99 -4.45 1.42
C ALA A 81 -2.58 -3.88 1.63
N GLY A 82 -1.57 -4.75 1.63
CA GLY A 82 -0.17 -4.35 1.74
C GLY A 82 0.33 -3.54 0.53
N ALA A 83 -0.02 -3.95 -0.68
CA ALA A 83 0.34 -3.22 -1.89
C ALA A 83 -0.27 -1.80 -1.93
N LEU A 84 -1.53 -1.66 -1.52
CA LEU A 84 -2.17 -0.35 -1.39
C LEU A 84 -1.49 0.51 -0.32
N ALA A 85 -1.17 -0.07 0.84
CA ALA A 85 -0.48 0.64 1.91
C ALA A 85 0.91 1.15 1.46
N GLU A 86 1.68 0.32 0.78
CA GLU A 86 2.98 0.68 0.23
C GLU A 86 2.88 1.78 -0.83
N SER A 87 2.01 1.60 -1.82
CA SER A 87 1.79 2.58 -2.89
C SER A 87 1.38 3.94 -2.33
N LEU A 88 0.45 3.95 -1.39
CA LEU A 88 0.01 5.16 -0.71
C LEU A 88 1.12 5.81 0.09
N GLY A 89 1.83 5.06 0.90
CA GLY A 89 2.93 5.55 1.72
C GLY A 89 4.03 6.22 0.88
N LYS A 90 4.46 5.56 -0.19
CA LYS A 90 5.44 6.11 -1.15
C LYS A 90 4.95 7.38 -1.82
N SER A 91 3.68 7.42 -2.22
CA SER A 91 3.07 8.61 -2.82
C SER A 91 3.05 9.80 -1.86
N LEU A 92 2.69 9.58 -0.61
CA LEU A 92 2.65 10.63 0.41
C LEU A 92 4.05 11.15 0.76
N LEU A 93 5.05 10.26 0.88
CA LEU A 93 6.43 10.66 1.08
C LEU A 93 6.90 11.62 -0.02
N ASN A 94 6.68 11.26 -1.28
CA ASN A 94 7.11 12.05 -2.41
C ASN A 94 6.34 13.36 -2.55
N LYS A 95 5.01 13.31 -2.43
CA LYS A 95 4.15 14.49 -2.66
C LYS A 95 4.31 15.57 -1.60
N PHE A 96 4.48 15.19 -0.34
CA PHE A 96 4.55 16.13 0.78
C PHE A 96 5.96 16.27 1.38
N GLY A 97 6.96 15.62 0.81
CA GLY A 97 8.34 15.67 1.31
C GLY A 97 8.46 15.19 2.75
N LEU A 98 7.68 14.20 3.15
CA LEU A 98 7.68 13.67 4.51
C LEU A 98 8.95 12.89 4.79
N SER A 99 9.44 12.96 6.04
CA SER A 99 10.62 12.20 6.46
C SER A 99 10.28 10.77 6.86
N GLU A 100 9.09 10.55 7.37
CA GLU A 100 8.62 9.26 7.84
C GLU A 100 7.11 9.13 7.58
N VAL A 101 6.68 7.93 7.21
CA VAL A 101 5.27 7.58 7.02
C VAL A 101 5.02 6.17 7.51
N LEU A 102 3.87 5.97 8.11
CA LEU A 102 3.34 4.69 8.52
C LEU A 102 1.91 4.58 7.99
N VAL A 103 1.62 3.50 7.28
CA VAL A 103 0.28 3.22 6.74
C VAL A 103 -0.17 1.86 7.25
N GLU A 104 -1.33 1.83 7.90
CA GLU A 104 -2.01 0.60 8.33
C GLU A 104 -3.28 0.40 7.51
N ASN A 105 -3.48 -0.78 6.98
CA ASN A 105 -4.63 -1.13 6.16
C ASN A 105 -5.12 -2.55 6.47
N GLY A 106 -6.10 -2.67 7.34
CA GLY A 106 -6.75 -3.94 7.64
C GLY A 106 -5.81 -5.01 8.24
N GLY A 107 -4.82 -4.57 9.01
CA GLY A 107 -3.80 -5.44 9.60
C GLY A 107 -2.47 -5.45 8.85
N ASP A 108 -2.45 -5.06 7.58
CA ASP A 108 -1.21 -4.89 6.83
C ASP A 108 -0.60 -3.51 7.13
N LEU A 109 0.69 -3.49 7.32
CA LEU A 109 1.42 -2.32 7.74
C LEU A 109 2.60 -2.04 6.82
N TRP A 110 2.68 -0.83 6.30
CA TRP A 110 3.84 -0.34 5.58
C TRP A 110 4.49 0.82 6.32
N LEU A 111 5.80 0.76 6.47
CA LEU A 111 6.59 1.73 7.23
C LEU A 111 7.74 2.28 6.39
N CYS A 112 7.94 3.58 6.46
CA CYS A 112 9.21 4.22 6.14
C CYS A 112 9.59 5.09 7.34
N ILE A 113 10.49 4.59 8.17
CA ILE A 113 10.86 5.21 9.46
C ILE A 113 12.37 5.24 9.63
N LYS A 114 12.86 6.22 10.36
CA LYS A 114 14.29 6.42 10.64
C LYS A 114 14.73 5.88 12.00
N LYS A 115 13.80 5.71 12.93
CA LYS A 115 14.05 5.23 14.30
C LYS A 115 13.17 4.02 14.58
N PRO A 116 13.64 3.05 15.40
CA PRO A 116 12.80 1.95 15.83
C PRO A 116 11.52 2.43 16.52
N ILE A 117 10.41 1.79 16.22
CA ILE A 117 9.12 2.00 16.89
C ILE A 117 8.61 0.67 17.43
N THR A 118 7.79 0.75 18.47
CA THR A 118 7.11 -0.44 19.01
C THR A 118 5.69 -0.46 18.46
N LEU A 119 5.31 -1.59 17.86
CA LEU A 119 3.97 -1.85 17.36
C LEU A 119 3.25 -2.81 18.28
N GLY A 120 2.07 -2.42 18.76
CA GLY A 120 1.20 -3.31 19.50
C GLY A 120 0.32 -4.10 18.54
N VAL A 121 0.35 -5.43 18.65
CA VAL A 121 -0.59 -6.31 17.96
C VAL A 121 -1.68 -6.70 18.95
N TYR A 122 -2.90 -6.30 18.64
CA TYR A 122 -4.05 -6.70 19.44
C TYR A 122 -4.50 -8.10 19.01
N ALA A 123 -4.38 -9.02 19.90
CA ALA A 123 -4.77 -10.42 19.67
C ALA A 123 -6.02 -10.77 20.48
#